data_7d5fcac87045b7f30bde5c572d32aa75
#
_entry.id   7d5fcac87045b7f30bde5c572d32aa75
#
_cell.length_a   1.000
_cell.length_b   1.000
_cell.length_c   1.000
_cell.angle_alpha   90.00
_cell.angle_beta   90.00
_cell.angle_gamma   90.00
#
_symmetry.space_group_name_H-M   'P 1'
#
loop_
_entity.id
_entity.type
_entity.pdbx_description
1 polymer ?
#
loop_
_entity_poly.entity_id
_entity_poly.type
_entity_poly.pdbx_seq_one_letter_code
_entity_poly.pdbx_strand_id
1 'polypeptide(L)'
;MTSIFEQDLPPTAANHVALSPLTFIERSAAIYPDYPAVVHGQTRRTWAETWARCRQLASALEKRGIQPGQTVAAMLPNIPAMFEAHFGVPLAGCVLNTLNIRLDADAISYMLAHGEAKVILVDPEFAEVIQAAVATLESKPLIIDVADPEFLGETQGIGELEYEALLAEGDPDYAYRLPS
;
A
#
# COMPACT_ATOMS: atom_id res chain seq x y z
N MET A 1 -38.42 -4.38 1.67
CA MET A 1 -39.16 -3.10 1.76
C MET A 1 -38.13 -2.00 1.63
N THR A 2 -38.27 -1.16 0.62
CA THR A 2 -37.43 0.04 0.46
C THR A 2 -37.77 1.00 1.60
N SER A 3 -36.75 1.57 2.23
CA SER A 3 -36.94 2.56 3.29
C SER A 3 -37.72 3.77 2.75
N ILE A 4 -38.62 4.35 3.56
CA ILE A 4 -39.32 5.60 3.18
C ILE A 4 -38.34 6.75 2.93
N PHE A 5 -37.11 6.68 3.45
CA PHE A 5 -36.05 7.65 3.25
C PHE A 5 -35.26 7.46 1.94
N GLU A 6 -35.52 6.35 1.23
CA GLU A 6 -34.92 6.04 -0.09
C GLU A 6 -35.95 6.16 -1.22
N GLN A 7 -37.19 6.47 -0.86
CA GLN A 7 -38.27 6.60 -1.82
C GLN A 7 -38.12 7.91 -2.61
N ASP A 8 -38.07 7.81 -3.93
CA ASP A 8 -37.85 8.95 -4.86
C ASP A 8 -36.51 9.69 -4.70
N LEU A 9 -35.53 9.06 -4.00
CA LEU A 9 -34.17 9.58 -3.82
C LEU A 9 -33.11 8.55 -4.23
N PRO A 10 -33.12 8.04 -5.47
CA PRO A 10 -32.10 7.08 -5.89
C PRO A 10 -30.71 7.75 -5.90
N PRO A 11 -29.65 7.02 -5.53
CA PRO A 11 -28.28 7.50 -5.68
C PRO A 11 -28.00 7.85 -7.14
N THR A 12 -27.47 9.04 -7.35
CA THR A 12 -27.05 9.53 -8.68
C THR A 12 -25.65 10.15 -8.54
N ALA A 13 -24.94 10.30 -9.64
CA ALA A 13 -23.62 10.96 -9.65
C ALA A 13 -23.65 12.42 -9.11
N ALA A 14 -24.84 13.05 -9.06
CA ALA A 14 -24.99 14.41 -8.54
C ALA A 14 -25.20 14.47 -7.03
N ASN A 15 -25.74 13.42 -6.41
CA ASN A 15 -26.15 13.43 -4.99
C ASN A 15 -25.48 12.35 -4.14
N HIS A 16 -24.68 11.47 -4.75
CA HIS A 16 -24.03 10.37 -4.05
C HIS A 16 -22.63 10.12 -4.59
N VAL A 17 -21.68 10.00 -3.68
CA VAL A 17 -20.31 9.50 -3.94
C VAL A 17 -19.94 8.55 -2.81
N ALA A 18 -19.34 7.43 -3.16
CA ALA A 18 -18.85 6.48 -2.16
C ALA A 18 -17.77 7.14 -1.29
N LEU A 19 -17.90 7.01 0.02
CA LEU A 19 -16.88 7.48 0.96
C LEU A 19 -15.63 6.60 0.83
N SER A 20 -14.51 7.20 0.43
CA SER A 20 -13.24 6.51 0.27
C SER A 20 -12.10 7.30 0.91
N PRO A 21 -11.17 6.65 1.64
CA PRO A 21 -9.96 7.32 2.14
C PRO A 21 -9.13 7.98 1.02
N LEU A 22 -9.22 7.46 -0.20
CA LEU A 22 -8.46 7.96 -1.35
C LEU A 22 -8.82 9.41 -1.71
N THR A 23 -10.08 9.80 -1.54
CA THR A 23 -10.52 11.18 -1.79
C THR A 23 -9.95 12.17 -0.78
N PHE A 24 -9.57 11.72 0.43
CA PHE A 24 -8.99 12.61 1.45
C PHE A 24 -7.54 12.97 1.13
N ILE A 25 -6.72 12.01 0.69
CA ILE A 25 -5.33 12.32 0.32
C ILE A 25 -5.26 13.17 -0.95
N GLU A 26 -6.09 12.87 -1.97
CA GLU A 26 -6.21 13.67 -3.18
C GLU A 26 -6.60 15.12 -2.85
N ARG A 27 -7.63 15.30 -2.01
CA ARG A 27 -8.07 16.61 -1.56
C ARG A 27 -6.98 17.35 -0.79
N SER A 28 -6.26 16.66 0.10
CA SER A 28 -5.17 17.26 0.86
C SER A 28 -4.05 17.75 -0.05
N ALA A 29 -3.67 16.95 -1.05
CA ALA A 29 -2.68 17.31 -2.05
C ALA A 29 -3.12 18.49 -2.94
N ALA A 30 -4.42 18.58 -3.26
CA ALA A 30 -4.95 19.67 -4.08
C ALA A 30 -5.04 21.00 -3.31
N ILE A 31 -5.40 20.97 -2.00
CA ILE A 31 -5.63 22.17 -1.20
C ILE A 31 -4.36 22.65 -0.49
N TYR A 32 -3.53 21.70 -0.05
CA TYR A 32 -2.32 21.96 0.75
C TYR A 32 -1.07 21.33 0.14
N PRO A 33 -0.77 21.52 -1.17
CA PRO A 33 0.29 20.79 -1.87
C PRO A 33 1.65 20.89 -1.18
N ASP A 34 2.00 22.08 -0.68
CA ASP A 34 3.33 22.37 -0.13
C ASP A 34 3.43 22.14 1.39
N TYR A 35 2.32 21.75 2.05
CA TYR A 35 2.37 21.45 3.48
C TYR A 35 2.98 20.08 3.72
N PRO A 36 3.71 19.89 4.84
CA PRO A 36 4.26 18.60 5.21
C PRO A 36 3.14 17.58 5.48
N ALA A 37 3.19 16.47 4.78
CA ALA A 37 2.33 15.31 4.97
C ALA A 37 3.03 14.24 5.80
N VAL A 38 4.34 14.04 5.56
CA VAL A 38 5.15 13.00 6.21
C VAL A 38 6.40 13.62 6.80
N VAL A 39 6.63 13.27 8.07
CA VAL A 39 7.83 13.64 8.84
C VAL A 39 8.37 12.37 9.50
N HIS A 40 9.54 11.90 9.07
CA HIS A 40 10.18 10.70 9.60
C HIS A 40 11.71 10.91 9.60
N GLY A 41 12.31 10.98 10.78
CA GLY A 41 13.72 11.33 10.91
C GLY A 41 14.09 12.61 10.16
N GLN A 42 14.96 12.50 9.18
CA GLN A 42 15.33 13.60 8.29
C GLN A 42 14.39 13.73 7.06
N THR A 43 13.58 12.71 6.80
CA THR A 43 12.66 12.74 5.67
C THR A 43 11.52 13.71 5.92
N ARG A 44 11.28 14.59 4.96
CA ARG A 44 10.16 15.53 4.90
C ARG A 44 9.55 15.43 3.52
N ARG A 45 8.26 15.14 3.46
CA ARG A 45 7.50 15.09 2.19
C ARG A 45 6.24 15.92 2.33
N THR A 46 5.94 16.67 1.30
CA THR A 46 4.71 17.44 1.17
C THR A 46 3.53 16.54 0.80
N TRP A 47 2.31 17.08 0.85
CA TRP A 47 1.13 16.36 0.36
C TRP A 47 1.21 16.07 -1.14
N ALA A 48 1.73 17.00 -1.94
CA ALA A 48 1.89 16.77 -3.38
C ALA A 48 2.88 15.64 -3.67
N GLU A 49 4.04 15.64 -3.01
CA GLU A 49 5.03 14.56 -3.15
C GLU A 49 4.50 13.22 -2.69
N THR A 50 3.82 13.19 -1.53
CA THR A 50 3.24 11.96 -0.98
C THR A 50 2.16 11.39 -1.90
N TRP A 51 1.31 12.26 -2.46
CA TRP A 51 0.28 11.86 -3.41
C TRP A 51 0.88 11.30 -4.71
N ALA A 52 1.91 11.94 -5.25
CA ALA A 52 2.62 11.44 -6.43
C ALA A 52 3.21 10.04 -6.18
N ARG A 53 3.81 9.81 -5.02
CA ARG A 53 4.38 8.50 -4.64
C ARG A 53 3.30 7.42 -4.49
N CYS A 54 2.14 7.75 -3.91
CA CYS A 54 1.01 6.82 -3.85
C CYS A 54 0.53 6.40 -5.25
N ARG A 55 0.47 7.35 -6.21
CA ARG A 55 0.14 7.06 -7.61
C ARG A 55 1.22 6.25 -8.30
N GLN A 56 2.50 6.54 -8.04
CA GLN A 56 3.61 5.73 -8.54
C GLN A 56 3.51 4.29 -8.05
N LEU A 57 3.23 4.06 -6.76
CA LEU A 57 3.04 2.72 -6.22
C LEU A 57 1.90 1.99 -6.93
N ALA A 58 0.74 2.63 -7.09
CA ALA A 58 -0.39 2.04 -7.78
C ALA A 58 -0.05 1.66 -9.25
N SER A 59 0.56 2.60 -9.98
CA SER A 59 1.00 2.38 -11.35
C SER A 59 2.03 1.25 -11.48
N ALA A 60 2.99 1.20 -10.56
CA ALA A 60 4.04 0.17 -10.58
C ALA A 60 3.46 -1.22 -10.30
N LEU A 61 2.52 -1.35 -9.36
CA LEU A 61 1.83 -2.60 -9.09
C LEU A 61 1.06 -3.10 -10.32
N GLU A 62 0.32 -2.21 -11.00
CA GLU A 62 -0.39 -2.55 -12.24
C GLU A 62 0.57 -2.97 -13.34
N LYS A 63 1.66 -2.25 -13.58
CA LYS A 63 2.71 -2.59 -14.57
C LYS A 63 3.36 -3.94 -14.29
N ARG A 64 3.44 -4.34 -13.04
CA ARG A 64 3.91 -5.65 -12.59
C ARG A 64 2.85 -6.75 -12.68
N GLY A 65 1.68 -6.44 -13.21
CA GLY A 65 0.60 -7.40 -13.47
C GLY A 65 -0.29 -7.68 -12.26
N ILE A 66 -0.17 -6.90 -11.17
CA ILE A 66 -1.07 -7.04 -10.02
C ILE A 66 -2.43 -6.48 -10.40
N GLN A 67 -3.46 -7.31 -10.26
CA GLN A 67 -4.81 -6.99 -10.69
C GLN A 67 -5.68 -6.47 -9.55
N PRO A 68 -6.71 -5.65 -9.84
CA PRO A 68 -7.69 -5.27 -8.85
C PRO A 68 -8.29 -6.47 -8.10
N GLY A 69 -8.46 -6.33 -6.78
CA GLY A 69 -8.92 -7.39 -5.89
C GLY A 69 -7.81 -8.31 -5.38
N GLN A 70 -6.60 -8.29 -5.95
CA GLN A 70 -5.48 -9.05 -5.43
C GLN A 70 -4.87 -8.40 -4.18
N THR A 71 -4.26 -9.23 -3.35
CA THR A 71 -3.71 -8.80 -2.07
C THR A 71 -2.24 -8.43 -2.19
N VAL A 72 -1.92 -7.26 -1.65
CA VAL A 72 -0.56 -6.79 -1.33
C VAL A 72 -0.41 -6.79 0.18
N ALA A 73 0.45 -7.65 0.71
CA ALA A 73 0.79 -7.66 2.13
C ALA A 73 1.86 -6.61 2.44
N ALA A 74 1.91 -6.15 3.69
CA ALA A 74 2.95 -5.25 4.16
C ALA A 74 3.35 -5.60 5.60
N MET A 75 4.63 -5.91 5.81
CA MET A 75 5.23 -6.07 7.14
C MET A 75 6.27 -4.98 7.33
N LEU A 76 5.77 -3.82 7.74
CA LEU A 76 6.52 -2.58 7.89
C LEU A 76 6.21 -1.96 9.25
N PRO A 77 7.18 -1.30 9.89
CA PRO A 77 6.86 -0.39 10.99
C PRO A 77 6.11 0.86 10.47
N ASN A 78 5.84 1.81 11.37
CA ASN A 78 5.16 3.06 10.99
C ASN A 78 6.14 4.02 10.28
N ILE A 79 6.55 3.66 9.08
CA ILE A 79 7.47 4.41 8.20
C ILE A 79 6.71 5.03 7.02
N PRO A 80 7.31 5.95 6.26
CA PRO A 80 6.65 6.60 5.13
C PRO A 80 6.05 5.64 4.12
N ALA A 81 6.73 4.54 3.80
CA ALA A 81 6.24 3.54 2.85
C ALA A 81 4.96 2.83 3.34
N MET A 82 4.80 2.60 4.66
CA MET A 82 3.55 2.07 5.22
C MET A 82 2.39 3.05 5.00
N PHE A 83 2.64 4.35 5.22
CA PHE A 83 1.64 5.38 4.93
C PHE A 83 1.27 5.40 3.44
N GLU A 84 2.26 5.36 2.55
CA GLU A 84 2.05 5.32 1.10
C GLU A 84 1.28 4.06 0.67
N ALA A 85 1.56 2.90 1.29
CA ALA A 85 0.86 1.65 1.01
C ALA A 85 -0.64 1.72 1.31
N HIS A 86 -1.05 2.44 2.39
CA HIS A 86 -2.47 2.61 2.75
C HIS A 86 -3.28 3.34 1.67
N PHE A 87 -2.65 4.09 0.80
CA PHE A 87 -3.30 4.78 -0.32
C PHE A 87 -2.93 4.16 -1.66
N GLY A 88 -1.65 3.91 -1.92
CA GLY A 88 -1.17 3.41 -3.21
C GLY A 88 -1.70 2.02 -3.57
N VAL A 89 -1.79 1.11 -2.61
CA VAL A 89 -2.35 -0.23 -2.85
C VAL A 89 -3.85 -0.15 -3.20
N PRO A 90 -4.71 0.54 -2.42
CA PRO A 90 -6.11 0.71 -2.80
C PRO A 90 -6.31 1.54 -4.08
N LEU A 91 -5.41 2.48 -4.42
CA LEU A 91 -5.45 3.19 -5.70
C LEU A 91 -5.30 2.27 -6.91
N ALA A 92 -4.52 1.18 -6.77
CA ALA A 92 -4.42 0.12 -7.77
C ALA A 92 -5.67 -0.80 -7.79
N GLY A 93 -6.66 -0.55 -6.93
CA GLY A 93 -7.81 -1.45 -6.74
C GLY A 93 -7.49 -2.72 -5.95
N CYS A 94 -6.31 -2.79 -5.35
CA CYS A 94 -5.82 -3.94 -4.60
C CYS A 94 -6.22 -3.90 -3.13
N VAL A 95 -6.11 -5.04 -2.46
CA VAL A 95 -6.39 -5.17 -1.02
C VAL A 95 -5.07 -5.06 -0.26
N LEU A 96 -4.96 -4.10 0.65
CA LEU A 96 -3.82 -4.01 1.56
C LEU A 96 -4.05 -4.91 2.78
N ASN A 97 -3.11 -5.84 3.01
CA ASN A 97 -3.07 -6.69 4.21
C ASN A 97 -1.85 -6.32 5.07
N THR A 98 -2.06 -5.49 6.08
CA THR A 98 -0.99 -5.11 7.02
C THR A 98 -0.77 -6.19 8.05
N LEU A 99 0.46 -6.72 8.12
CA LEU A 99 0.85 -7.75 9.07
C LEU A 99 1.38 -7.11 10.37
N ASN A 100 1.04 -7.71 11.49
CA ASN A 100 1.62 -7.28 12.76
C ASN A 100 3.09 -7.73 12.82
N ILE A 101 4.00 -6.78 13.06
CA ILE A 101 5.46 -6.99 13.11
C ILE A 101 5.95 -7.90 14.26
N ARG A 102 5.06 -8.34 15.15
CA ARG A 102 5.36 -9.22 16.29
C ARG A 102 4.91 -10.66 16.08
N LEU A 103 4.41 -10.99 14.88
CA LEU A 103 3.98 -12.34 14.55
C LEU A 103 5.19 -13.24 14.26
N ASP A 104 5.01 -14.53 14.55
CA ASP A 104 5.94 -15.58 14.16
C ASP A 104 5.76 -16.02 12.69
N ALA A 105 6.67 -16.82 12.19
CA ALA A 105 6.68 -17.29 10.80
C ALA A 105 5.43 -18.10 10.44
N ASP A 106 4.90 -18.91 11.35
CA ASP A 106 3.74 -19.76 11.09
C ASP A 106 2.48 -18.93 10.90
N ALA A 107 2.26 -17.94 11.78
CA ALA A 107 1.14 -17.01 11.67
C ALA A 107 1.22 -16.17 10.40
N ILE A 108 2.42 -15.67 10.05
CA ILE A 108 2.66 -14.90 8.82
C ILE A 108 2.39 -15.78 7.60
N SER A 109 2.93 -17.00 7.56
CA SER A 109 2.69 -17.96 6.47
C SER A 109 1.20 -18.20 6.26
N TYR A 110 0.46 -18.44 7.34
CA TYR A 110 -1.00 -18.60 7.27
C TYR A 110 -1.68 -17.36 6.68
N MET A 111 -1.32 -16.16 7.15
CA MET A 111 -1.95 -14.91 6.68
C MET A 111 -1.65 -14.64 5.21
N LEU A 112 -0.42 -14.93 4.75
CA LEU A 112 -0.04 -14.78 3.34
C LEU A 112 -0.77 -15.77 2.44
N ALA A 113 -0.86 -17.04 2.87
CA ALA A 113 -1.57 -18.09 2.15
C ALA A 113 -3.08 -17.81 2.10
N HIS A 114 -3.70 -17.54 3.26
CA HIS A 114 -5.14 -17.28 3.37
C HIS A 114 -5.57 -16.02 2.62
N GLY A 115 -4.75 -14.97 2.67
CA GLY A 115 -4.98 -13.72 1.94
C GLY A 115 -4.57 -13.77 0.47
N GLU A 116 -4.03 -14.90 -0.01
CA GLU A 116 -3.55 -15.09 -1.39
C GLU A 116 -2.61 -13.96 -1.86
N ALA A 117 -1.72 -13.52 -0.96
CA ALA A 117 -0.85 -12.38 -1.21
C ALA A 117 0.00 -12.58 -2.47
N LYS A 118 -0.04 -11.61 -3.39
CA LYS A 118 0.76 -11.60 -4.64
C LYS A 118 2.06 -10.83 -4.48
N VAL A 119 2.06 -9.87 -3.58
CA VAL A 119 3.22 -9.03 -3.23
C VAL A 119 3.30 -8.92 -1.72
N ILE A 120 4.49 -8.83 -1.19
CA ILE A 120 4.74 -8.42 0.19
C ILE A 120 5.80 -7.32 0.23
N LEU A 121 5.48 -6.21 0.86
CA LEU A 121 6.41 -5.13 1.21
C LEU A 121 7.01 -5.47 2.58
N VAL A 122 8.32 -5.54 2.67
CA VAL A 122 9.03 -6.02 3.88
C VAL A 122 10.10 -5.02 4.28
N ASP A 123 10.07 -4.56 5.53
CA ASP A 123 11.26 -3.92 6.10
C ASP A 123 12.32 -5.01 6.35
N PRO A 124 13.57 -4.84 5.88
CA PRO A 124 14.64 -5.83 6.07
C PRO A 124 14.92 -6.19 7.55
N GLU A 125 14.47 -5.40 8.52
CA GLU A 125 14.48 -5.75 9.93
C GLU A 125 13.73 -7.09 10.19
N PHE A 126 12.70 -7.39 9.37
CA PHE A 126 11.88 -8.60 9.49
C PHE A 126 12.24 -9.68 8.47
N ALA A 127 13.37 -9.54 7.76
CA ALA A 127 13.77 -10.45 6.68
C ALA A 127 13.81 -11.92 7.11
N GLU A 128 14.37 -12.21 8.28
CA GLU A 128 14.52 -13.59 8.79
C GLU A 128 13.16 -14.29 8.99
N VAL A 129 12.22 -13.63 9.67
CA VAL A 129 10.89 -14.19 9.94
C VAL A 129 10.07 -14.33 8.66
N ILE A 130 10.18 -13.38 7.72
CA ILE A 130 9.50 -13.46 6.42
C ILE A 130 10.10 -14.58 5.57
N GLN A 131 11.42 -14.72 5.53
CA GLN A 131 12.06 -15.81 4.79
C GLN A 131 11.60 -17.18 5.29
N ALA A 132 11.51 -17.36 6.60
CA ALA A 132 10.98 -18.58 7.19
C ALA A 132 9.50 -18.82 6.81
N ALA A 133 8.67 -17.76 6.86
CA ALA A 133 7.25 -17.85 6.52
C ALA A 133 7.03 -18.23 5.04
N VAL A 134 7.72 -17.54 4.11
CA VAL A 134 7.52 -17.80 2.66
C VAL A 134 8.13 -19.11 2.19
N ALA A 135 9.08 -19.68 2.95
CA ALA A 135 9.65 -20.99 2.62
C ALA A 135 8.61 -22.11 2.62
N THR A 136 7.54 -21.97 3.40
CA THR A 136 6.48 -22.97 3.57
C THR A 136 5.33 -22.79 2.57
N LEU A 137 5.31 -21.70 1.80
CA LEU A 137 4.22 -21.38 0.87
C LEU A 137 4.37 -22.17 -0.45
N GLU A 138 3.26 -22.68 -0.97
CA GLU A 138 3.19 -23.25 -2.32
C GLU A 138 3.33 -22.16 -3.40
N SER A 139 2.66 -21.02 -3.21
CA SER A 139 2.76 -19.86 -4.09
C SER A 139 3.43 -18.72 -3.35
N LYS A 140 4.62 -18.36 -3.77
CA LYS A 140 5.39 -17.28 -3.13
C LYS A 140 4.99 -15.92 -3.68
N PRO A 141 4.74 -14.93 -2.82
CA PRO A 141 4.54 -13.55 -3.27
C PRO A 141 5.86 -12.94 -3.79
N LEU A 142 5.76 -11.94 -4.64
CA LEU A 142 6.88 -11.06 -4.97
C LEU A 142 7.29 -10.29 -3.70
N ILE A 143 8.55 -10.43 -3.30
CA ILE A 143 9.08 -9.75 -2.11
C ILE A 143 9.74 -8.45 -2.54
N ILE A 144 9.37 -7.35 -1.89
CA ILE A 144 9.91 -6.01 -2.13
C ILE A 144 10.48 -5.49 -0.82
N ASP A 145 11.77 -5.24 -0.80
CA ASP A 145 12.44 -4.67 0.37
C ASP A 145 12.14 -3.18 0.50
N VAL A 146 11.84 -2.75 1.71
CA VAL A 146 11.55 -1.36 2.07
C VAL A 146 12.51 -0.94 3.16
N ALA A 147 13.68 -0.45 2.78
CA ALA A 147 14.67 -0.01 3.75
C ALA A 147 14.24 1.29 4.45
N ASP A 148 14.26 1.29 5.78
CA ASP A 148 14.11 2.52 6.57
C ASP A 148 15.47 3.18 6.76
N PRO A 149 15.69 4.39 6.21
CA PRO A 149 16.96 5.09 6.37
C PRO A 149 17.27 5.52 7.82
N GLU A 150 16.28 5.52 8.70
CA GLU A 150 16.44 5.87 10.12
C GLU A 150 16.72 4.65 11.01
N PHE A 151 16.66 3.43 10.45
CA PHE A 151 17.03 2.21 11.19
C PHE A 151 18.54 2.12 11.34
N LEU A 152 19.02 2.03 12.57
CA LEU A 152 20.45 2.04 12.90
C LEU A 152 21.10 0.65 12.90
N GLY A 153 20.33 -0.41 12.72
CA GLY A 153 20.82 -1.78 12.66
C GLY A 153 21.36 -2.17 11.28
N GLU A 154 22.16 -3.23 11.24
CA GLU A 154 22.54 -3.87 9.99
C GLU A 154 21.38 -4.77 9.53
N THR A 155 20.94 -4.61 8.29
CA THR A 155 19.90 -5.44 7.69
C THR A 155 20.35 -5.94 6.32
N GLN A 156 19.88 -7.12 5.97
CA GLN A 156 20.07 -7.67 4.63
C GLN A 156 18.69 -7.91 4.01
N GLY A 157 18.43 -7.27 2.87
CA GLY A 157 17.22 -7.49 2.10
C GLY A 157 17.12 -8.92 1.58
N ILE A 158 15.90 -9.38 1.39
CA ILE A 158 15.55 -10.68 0.82
C ILE A 158 14.69 -10.54 -0.44
N GLY A 159 14.32 -9.31 -0.77
CA GLY A 159 13.46 -8.98 -1.90
C GLY A 159 14.14 -9.10 -3.25
N GLU A 160 13.34 -9.29 -4.27
CA GLU A 160 13.77 -9.25 -5.66
C GLU A 160 13.98 -7.81 -6.15
N LEU A 161 13.45 -6.85 -5.41
CA LEU A 161 13.40 -5.43 -5.77
C LEU A 161 13.35 -4.55 -4.52
N GLU A 162 13.94 -3.38 -4.61
CA GLU A 162 13.83 -2.30 -3.63
C GLU A 162 12.61 -1.42 -3.90
N TYR A 163 11.97 -0.92 -2.85
CA TYR A 163 10.74 -0.11 -2.93
C TYR A 163 10.91 1.17 -3.77
N GLU A 164 12.03 1.88 -3.62
CA GLU A 164 12.28 3.08 -4.42
C GLU A 164 12.49 2.75 -5.91
N ALA A 165 13.08 1.60 -6.22
CA ALA A 165 13.19 1.11 -7.60
C ALA A 165 11.82 0.74 -8.17
N LEU A 166 10.94 0.11 -7.37
CA LEU A 166 9.55 -0.12 -7.76
C LEU A 166 8.82 1.19 -8.07
N LEU A 167 8.91 2.19 -7.19
CA LEU A 167 8.25 3.48 -7.41
C LEU A 167 8.75 4.18 -8.67
N ALA A 168 10.04 4.06 -9.00
CA ALA A 168 10.63 4.64 -10.21
C ALA A 168 10.05 4.06 -11.51
N GLU A 169 9.46 2.87 -11.49
CA GLU A 169 8.73 2.30 -12.62
C GLU A 169 7.33 2.92 -12.78
N GLY A 170 6.78 3.50 -11.71
CA GLY A 170 5.43 4.03 -11.65
C GLY A 170 5.28 5.41 -12.29
N ASP A 171 4.07 5.72 -12.70
CA ASP A 171 3.68 7.03 -13.23
C ASP A 171 3.16 7.90 -12.07
N PRO A 172 3.79 9.06 -11.76
CA PRO A 172 3.31 9.98 -10.74
C PRO A 172 1.95 10.62 -11.08
N ASP A 173 1.53 10.55 -12.35
CA ASP A 173 0.24 11.07 -12.84
C ASP A 173 -0.76 9.95 -13.15
N TYR A 174 -0.54 8.76 -12.60
CA TYR A 174 -1.40 7.60 -12.79
C TYR A 174 -2.88 7.93 -12.56
N ALA A 175 -3.69 7.62 -13.60
CA ALA A 175 -5.13 7.79 -13.56
C ALA A 175 -5.79 6.58 -12.90
N TYR A 176 -6.24 6.74 -11.68
CA TYR A 176 -6.92 5.71 -10.91
C TYR A 176 -8.44 5.79 -11.04
N ARG A 177 -9.14 4.70 -10.67
CA ARG A 177 -10.60 4.67 -10.55
C ARG A 177 -10.97 4.45 -9.09
N LEU A 178 -11.87 5.28 -8.58
CA LEU A 178 -12.45 5.04 -7.26
C LEU A 178 -13.27 3.75 -7.29
N PRO A 179 -13.21 2.94 -6.21
CA PRO A 179 -14.11 1.80 -6.05
C PRO A 179 -15.56 2.29 -6.11
N SER A 180 -16.40 1.58 -6.85
CA SER A 180 -17.84 1.86 -6.99
C SER A 180 -18.64 1.28 -5.84
#